data_b4a5b11308a5e7a670049e4d6db5c285
#
_entry.id   b4a5b11308a5e7a670049e4d6db5c285
#
_cell.length_a   1.000
_cell.length_b   1.000
_cell.length_c   1.000
_cell.angle_alpha   90.00
_cell.angle_beta   90.00
_cell.angle_gamma   90.00
#
_symmetry.space_group_name_H-M   'P 1'
#
loop_
_entity.id
_entity.type
_entity.pdbx_description
1 polymer ?
#
loop_
_entity_poly.entity_id
_entity_poly.type
_entity_poly.pdbx_seq_one_letter_code
_entity_poly.pdbx_strand_id
1 'polypeptide(L)'
;MKIMNKKIDVTGIGCAAWDLIGTVKNYPMPGDKSPMKNFEEHPGGQVATALTAVSRMGGHAAIIEICGDDYYGDMIRKNLSHEGIDINYLIKDPGKTSLLSFCACIEDTGERAIFFTGGSKKSLEPEDIPSDLIMSSKAILMDNYHGKASVYAASLAEKSGIPVVTDIERNKLCNDELFQKGTHHIVPVQYLLEYTGEKDPETALKAMWNMYHSELIVATMGDRGSIAWDGRNFICQNAYRVDVTDTTGAGDVFHGTFAFGLTLGYDVPVNLKFASLVAGLKCRNYGGQKGIPYAGELKNLWKF
;
A
#
# COMPACT_ATOMS: atom_id res chain seq x y z
N MET A 1 0.42 24.19 -24.25
CA MET A 1 0.67 22.97 -23.52
C MET A 1 -0.48 22.00 -23.83
N LYS A 2 -0.24 20.89 -24.57
CA LYS A 2 -1.28 19.89 -24.84
C LYS A 2 -1.63 19.24 -23.49
N ILE A 3 -2.87 19.35 -23.05
CA ILE A 3 -3.39 18.56 -21.92
C ILE A 3 -3.31 17.10 -22.38
N MET A 4 -2.30 16.37 -21.90
CA MET A 4 -2.23 14.92 -22.08
C MET A 4 -3.44 14.33 -21.37
N ASN A 5 -4.27 13.59 -22.10
CA ASN A 5 -5.43 12.91 -21.52
C ASN A 5 -4.89 11.79 -20.64
N LYS A 6 -4.89 11.99 -19.32
CA LYS A 6 -4.32 11.03 -18.34
C LYS A 6 -5.13 9.74 -18.40
N LYS A 7 -4.52 8.67 -18.88
CA LYS A 7 -5.17 7.35 -19.05
C LYS A 7 -5.14 6.49 -17.79
N ILE A 8 -4.10 6.66 -16.95
CA ILE A 8 -3.92 5.91 -15.70
C ILE A 8 -4.35 6.78 -14.53
N ASP A 9 -5.22 6.25 -13.68
CA ASP A 9 -5.62 6.95 -12.46
C ASP A 9 -4.50 6.88 -11.42
N VAL A 10 -4.03 5.68 -11.07
CA VAL A 10 -2.95 5.51 -10.10
C VAL A 10 -1.86 4.62 -10.66
N THR A 11 -0.63 5.10 -10.69
CA THR A 11 0.55 4.25 -10.91
C THR A 11 1.21 3.94 -9.58
N GLY A 12 1.41 2.66 -9.31
CA GLY A 12 2.09 2.16 -8.13
C GLY A 12 3.54 1.80 -8.42
N ILE A 13 4.45 2.14 -7.49
CA ILE A 13 5.87 1.77 -7.53
C ILE A 13 6.23 1.13 -6.21
N GLY A 14 6.55 -0.16 -6.21
CA GLY A 14 6.90 -0.86 -4.99
C GLY A 14 6.42 -2.30 -4.92
N CYS A 15 6.35 -2.82 -3.72
CA CYS A 15 6.30 -4.23 -3.40
C CYS A 15 5.09 -4.97 -3.99
N ALA A 16 5.37 -6.03 -4.76
CA ALA A 16 4.45 -7.11 -5.08
C ALA A 16 5.03 -8.43 -4.57
N ALA A 17 4.23 -9.22 -3.87
CA ALA A 17 4.64 -10.43 -3.18
C ALA A 17 3.64 -11.57 -3.38
N TRP A 18 4.08 -12.77 -2.99
CA TRP A 18 3.20 -13.91 -2.82
C TRP A 18 3.28 -14.38 -1.37
N ASP A 19 2.15 -14.59 -0.72
CA ASP A 19 2.06 -14.91 0.69
C ASP A 19 1.58 -16.34 0.88
N LEU A 20 2.31 -17.11 1.69
CA LEU A 20 1.94 -18.43 2.15
C LEU A 20 1.39 -18.26 3.57
N ILE A 21 0.11 -18.49 3.78
CA ILE A 21 -0.56 -18.26 5.07
C ILE A 21 -1.06 -19.57 5.64
N GLY A 22 -0.79 -19.82 6.91
CA GLY A 22 -1.34 -20.97 7.61
C GLY A 22 -1.58 -20.70 9.07
N THR A 23 -2.51 -21.44 9.68
CA THR A 23 -2.81 -21.34 11.11
C THR A 23 -2.12 -22.43 11.90
N VAL A 24 -1.57 -22.07 13.05
CA VAL A 24 -0.96 -22.97 14.03
C VAL A 24 -1.62 -22.77 15.39
N LYS A 25 -1.63 -23.80 16.22
CA LYS A 25 -2.13 -23.64 17.59
C LYS A 25 -1.18 -22.79 18.44
N ASN A 26 0.14 -23.05 18.31
CA ASN A 26 1.20 -22.32 18.98
C ASN A 26 2.43 -22.32 18.06
N TYR A 27 3.30 -21.33 18.19
CA TYR A 27 4.61 -21.38 17.53
C TYR A 27 5.46 -22.49 18.17
N PRO A 28 6.09 -23.35 17.36
CA PRO A 28 6.96 -24.41 17.90
C PRO A 28 8.24 -23.77 18.49
N MET A 29 8.74 -24.38 19.57
CA MET A 29 10.08 -24.08 20.06
C MET A 29 11.14 -24.65 19.11
N PRO A 30 12.38 -24.13 19.12
CA PRO A 30 13.47 -24.72 18.32
C PRO A 30 13.59 -26.22 18.57
N GLY A 31 13.53 -27.00 17.48
CA GLY A 31 13.56 -28.46 17.50
C GLY A 31 12.19 -29.13 17.52
N ASP A 32 11.11 -28.41 17.82
CA ASP A 32 9.76 -28.94 17.82
C ASP A 32 9.09 -28.87 16.43
N LYS A 33 7.97 -29.59 16.30
CA LYS A 33 7.11 -29.58 15.10
C LYS A 33 5.69 -29.20 15.55
N SER A 34 5.06 -28.28 14.81
CA SER A 34 3.65 -27.93 14.98
C SER A 34 2.87 -28.20 13.71
N PRO A 35 1.74 -28.92 13.76
CA PRO A 35 0.89 -29.08 12.58
C PRO A 35 0.27 -27.73 12.21
N MET A 36 0.25 -27.45 10.91
CA MET A 36 -0.39 -26.28 10.34
C MET A 36 -1.75 -26.68 9.76
N LYS A 37 -2.74 -25.81 9.95
CA LYS A 37 -4.08 -25.92 9.36
C LYS A 37 -4.30 -24.76 8.38
N ASN A 38 -5.32 -24.87 7.55
CA ASN A 38 -5.80 -23.80 6.67
C ASN A 38 -4.67 -23.14 5.85
N PHE A 39 -3.76 -23.96 5.31
CA PHE A 39 -2.67 -23.45 4.48
C PHE A 39 -3.25 -22.96 3.14
N GLU A 40 -3.06 -21.70 2.84
CA GLU A 40 -3.50 -21.04 1.61
C GLU A 40 -2.38 -20.18 1.03
N GLU A 41 -2.42 -20.02 -0.29
CA GLU A 41 -1.57 -19.08 -1.03
C GLU A 41 -2.38 -17.85 -1.39
N HIS A 42 -1.81 -16.66 -1.15
CA HIS A 42 -2.47 -15.39 -1.39
C HIS A 42 -1.57 -14.40 -2.12
N PRO A 43 -2.12 -13.56 -2.99
CA PRO A 43 -1.41 -12.39 -3.49
C PRO A 43 -1.21 -11.37 -2.37
N GLY A 44 -0.01 -10.78 -2.30
CA GLY A 44 0.41 -9.82 -1.29
C GLY A 44 1.29 -8.70 -1.85
N GLY A 45 1.95 -8.00 -0.96
CA GLY A 45 2.75 -6.82 -1.25
C GLY A 45 1.94 -5.52 -1.14
N GLN A 46 2.54 -4.51 -0.49
CA GLN A 46 1.87 -3.26 -0.14
C GLN A 46 1.26 -2.57 -1.38
N VAL A 47 2.10 -2.29 -2.39
CA VAL A 47 1.65 -1.59 -3.59
C VAL A 47 0.71 -2.45 -4.44
N ALA A 48 0.98 -3.76 -4.57
CA ALA A 48 0.10 -4.66 -5.32
C ALA A 48 -1.31 -4.73 -4.70
N THR A 49 -1.40 -4.80 -3.37
CA THR A 49 -2.67 -4.81 -2.63
C THR A 49 -3.40 -3.46 -2.76
N ALA A 50 -2.67 -2.36 -2.65
CA ALA A 50 -3.22 -1.01 -2.83
C ALA A 50 -3.80 -0.82 -4.25
N LEU A 51 -3.08 -1.23 -5.29
CA LEU A 51 -3.54 -1.13 -6.68
C LEU A 51 -4.73 -2.06 -6.98
N THR A 52 -4.80 -3.22 -6.31
CA THR A 52 -6.00 -4.08 -6.38
C THR A 52 -7.23 -3.34 -5.84
N ALA A 53 -7.09 -2.57 -4.76
CA ALA A 53 -8.18 -1.73 -4.26
C ALA A 53 -8.56 -0.65 -5.28
N VAL A 54 -7.59 0.03 -5.89
CA VAL A 54 -7.85 1.02 -6.96
C VAL A 54 -8.66 0.39 -8.10
N SER A 55 -8.22 -0.76 -8.61
CA SER A 55 -8.87 -1.43 -9.74
C SER A 55 -10.29 -1.88 -9.39
N ARG A 56 -10.49 -2.50 -8.22
CA ARG A 56 -11.82 -2.96 -7.78
C ARG A 56 -12.79 -1.81 -7.49
N MET A 57 -12.27 -0.61 -7.16
CA MET A 57 -13.07 0.62 -7.05
C MET A 57 -13.36 1.27 -8.41
N GLY A 58 -12.91 0.68 -9.51
CA GLY A 58 -13.18 1.14 -10.87
C GLY A 58 -12.12 2.08 -11.44
N GLY A 59 -10.99 2.27 -10.76
CA GLY A 59 -9.86 3.04 -11.25
C GLY A 59 -8.99 2.24 -12.22
N HIS A 60 -8.29 2.94 -13.11
CA HIS A 60 -7.26 2.36 -13.96
C HIS A 60 -5.90 2.41 -13.26
N ALA A 61 -5.36 1.25 -12.91
CA ALA A 61 -4.10 1.11 -12.19
C ALA A 61 -2.99 0.55 -13.08
N ALA A 62 -1.75 1.00 -12.85
CA ALA A 62 -0.53 0.42 -13.44
C ALA A 62 0.50 0.16 -12.34
N ILE A 63 1.34 -0.86 -12.50
CA ILE A 63 2.40 -1.19 -11.56
C ILE A 63 3.78 -1.13 -12.22
N ILE A 64 4.74 -0.52 -11.53
CA ILE A 64 6.17 -0.57 -11.84
C ILE A 64 6.85 -1.37 -10.74
N GLU A 65 7.30 -2.58 -11.06
CA GLU A 65 7.95 -3.50 -10.12
C GLU A 65 8.80 -4.51 -10.91
N ILE A 66 9.62 -5.28 -10.22
CA ILE A 66 10.36 -6.43 -10.74
C ILE A 66 9.91 -7.67 -9.98
N CYS A 67 9.52 -8.71 -10.70
CA CYS A 67 9.35 -10.05 -10.14
C CYS A 67 10.40 -11.00 -10.71
N GLY A 68 10.67 -12.09 -10.01
CA GLY A 68 11.55 -13.16 -10.51
C GLY A 68 10.95 -13.92 -11.68
N ASP A 69 11.77 -14.73 -12.33
CA ASP A 69 11.38 -15.72 -13.32
C ASP A 69 11.16 -17.07 -12.64
N ASP A 70 10.21 -17.11 -11.69
CA ASP A 70 9.88 -18.26 -10.89
C ASP A 70 8.35 -18.44 -10.79
N TYR A 71 7.93 -19.56 -10.17
CA TYR A 71 6.51 -19.86 -9.97
C TYR A 71 5.75 -18.70 -9.32
N TYR A 72 6.31 -18.08 -8.27
CA TYR A 72 5.66 -17.01 -7.55
C TYR A 72 5.60 -15.70 -8.35
N GLY A 73 6.61 -15.41 -9.17
CA GLY A 73 6.60 -14.30 -10.12
C GLY A 73 5.49 -14.44 -11.16
N ASP A 74 5.29 -15.65 -11.67
CA ASP A 74 4.18 -15.94 -12.60
C ASP A 74 2.82 -15.81 -11.92
N MET A 75 2.69 -16.22 -10.64
CA MET A 75 1.46 -16.06 -9.86
C MET A 75 1.15 -14.57 -9.58
N ILE A 76 2.16 -13.77 -9.22
CA ILE A 76 2.03 -12.31 -9.04
C ILE A 76 1.53 -11.67 -10.33
N ARG A 77 2.18 -11.95 -11.47
CA ARG A 77 1.78 -11.41 -12.78
C ARG A 77 0.35 -11.79 -13.16
N LYS A 78 0.01 -13.06 -12.98
CA LYS A 78 -1.33 -13.59 -13.28
C LYS A 78 -2.40 -12.91 -12.43
N ASN A 79 -2.14 -12.74 -11.12
CA ASN A 79 -3.08 -12.08 -10.22
C ASN A 79 -3.29 -10.60 -10.60
N LEU A 80 -2.21 -9.83 -10.78
CA LEU A 80 -2.30 -8.42 -11.14
C LEU A 80 -3.03 -8.22 -12.48
N SER A 81 -2.74 -9.06 -13.48
CA SER A 81 -3.45 -9.05 -14.75
C SER A 81 -4.94 -9.40 -14.60
N HIS A 82 -5.27 -10.38 -13.76
CA HIS A 82 -6.65 -10.78 -13.48
C HIS A 82 -7.43 -9.65 -12.80
N GLU A 83 -6.79 -8.89 -11.91
CA GLU A 83 -7.36 -7.70 -11.26
C GLU A 83 -7.44 -6.49 -12.21
N GLY A 84 -7.06 -6.62 -13.47
CA GLY A 84 -7.14 -5.54 -14.47
C GLY A 84 -6.08 -4.45 -14.31
N ILE A 85 -5.02 -4.70 -13.57
CA ILE A 85 -3.88 -3.79 -13.40
C ILE A 85 -2.98 -3.89 -14.62
N ASP A 86 -2.55 -2.76 -15.17
CA ASP A 86 -1.58 -2.72 -16.26
C ASP A 86 -0.20 -3.20 -15.76
N ILE A 87 0.22 -4.35 -16.29
CA ILE A 87 1.48 -5.03 -15.94
C ILE A 87 2.57 -4.87 -17.02
N ASN A 88 2.40 -3.97 -17.99
CA ASN A 88 3.40 -3.76 -19.04
C ASN A 88 4.76 -3.28 -18.48
N TYR A 89 4.75 -2.71 -17.28
CA TYR A 89 5.94 -2.22 -16.58
C TYR A 89 6.37 -3.13 -15.41
N LEU A 90 5.78 -4.32 -15.31
CA LEU A 90 6.20 -5.36 -14.37
C LEU A 90 7.31 -6.16 -15.03
N ILE A 91 8.56 -5.85 -14.68
CA ILE A 91 9.76 -6.45 -15.25
C ILE A 91 9.92 -7.89 -14.74
N LYS A 92 10.26 -8.82 -15.61
CA LYS A 92 10.63 -10.20 -15.26
C LYS A 92 12.16 -10.32 -15.21
N ASP A 93 12.71 -10.70 -14.06
CA ASP A 93 14.16 -10.85 -13.86
C ASP A 93 14.59 -12.30 -14.09
N PRO A 94 15.24 -12.63 -15.23
CA PRO A 94 15.50 -14.00 -15.62
C PRO A 94 16.38 -14.77 -14.62
N GLY A 95 15.95 -15.98 -14.26
CA GLY A 95 16.69 -16.88 -13.36
C GLY A 95 16.74 -16.40 -11.91
N LYS A 96 15.89 -15.43 -11.53
CA LYS A 96 15.80 -14.90 -10.17
C LYS A 96 14.48 -15.30 -9.51
N THR A 97 14.42 -15.17 -8.18
CA THR A 97 13.25 -15.49 -7.38
C THR A 97 12.53 -14.23 -6.93
N SER A 98 11.22 -14.33 -6.81
CA SER A 98 10.31 -13.26 -6.37
C SER A 98 10.31 -13.11 -4.86
N LEU A 99 9.71 -12.01 -4.39
CA LEU A 99 9.42 -11.80 -2.98
C LEU A 99 8.34 -12.80 -2.55
N LEU A 100 8.65 -13.49 -1.45
CA LEU A 100 7.77 -14.48 -0.84
C LEU A 100 7.68 -14.21 0.66
N SER A 101 6.48 -14.29 1.22
CA SER A 101 6.30 -14.30 2.67
C SER A 101 5.68 -15.62 3.14
N PHE A 102 5.99 -15.99 4.37
CA PHE A 102 5.35 -17.07 5.11
C PHE A 102 4.75 -16.47 6.38
N CYS A 103 3.44 -16.54 6.52
CA CYS A 103 2.70 -16.01 7.64
C CYS A 103 2.09 -17.16 8.45
N ALA A 104 2.57 -17.34 9.67
CA ALA A 104 1.96 -18.25 10.64
C ALA A 104 1.05 -17.47 11.59
N CYS A 105 -0.25 -17.81 11.62
CA CYS A 105 -1.24 -17.17 12.49
C CYS A 105 -1.60 -18.10 13.65
N ILE A 106 -1.67 -17.58 14.87
CA ILE A 106 -2.17 -18.35 16.03
C ILE A 106 -3.69 -18.42 15.97
N GLU A 107 -4.25 -19.65 16.03
CA GLU A 107 -5.66 -19.93 15.83
C GLU A 107 -6.57 -19.16 16.82
N ASP A 108 -6.17 -19.10 18.09
CA ASP A 108 -7.02 -18.55 19.17
C ASP A 108 -6.90 -17.02 19.31
N THR A 109 -5.76 -16.42 18.97
CA THR A 109 -5.49 -15.00 19.22
C THR A 109 -5.46 -14.17 17.94
N GLY A 110 -5.26 -14.81 16.78
CA GLY A 110 -5.02 -14.11 15.52
C GLY A 110 -3.66 -13.42 15.43
N GLU A 111 -2.81 -13.55 16.46
CA GLU A 111 -1.43 -13.07 16.39
C GLU A 111 -0.67 -13.76 15.28
N ARG A 112 0.21 -13.03 14.61
CA ARG A 112 0.95 -13.55 13.46
C ARG A 112 2.45 -13.29 13.55
N ALA A 113 3.23 -14.28 13.10
CA ALA A 113 4.64 -14.15 12.79
C ALA A 113 4.82 -14.21 11.28
N ILE A 114 5.58 -13.27 10.73
CA ILE A 114 5.83 -13.18 9.29
C ILE A 114 7.32 -13.37 9.04
N PHE A 115 7.66 -14.36 8.21
CA PHE A 115 8.98 -14.56 7.66
C PHE A 115 8.92 -14.18 6.18
N PHE A 116 9.86 -13.40 5.69
CA PHE A 116 9.87 -13.02 4.29
C PHE A 116 11.28 -13.07 3.70
N THR A 117 11.33 -13.28 2.39
CA THR A 117 12.53 -13.11 1.60
C THR A 117 12.26 -12.13 0.47
N GLY A 118 13.17 -11.19 0.23
CA GLY A 118 13.11 -10.29 -0.93
C GLY A 118 13.29 -10.99 -2.27
N GLY A 119 13.60 -12.29 -2.23
CA GLY A 119 14.03 -13.04 -3.41
C GLY A 119 15.46 -12.67 -3.82
N SER A 120 15.83 -13.10 -5.01
CA SER A 120 17.15 -12.77 -5.61
C SER A 120 17.05 -11.80 -6.79
N LYS A 121 15.83 -11.29 -7.09
CA LYS A 121 15.61 -10.26 -8.11
C LYS A 121 16.35 -8.96 -7.77
N LYS A 122 16.74 -8.19 -8.79
CA LYS A 122 17.32 -6.88 -8.57
C LYS A 122 16.27 -5.89 -8.01
N SER A 123 16.73 -4.79 -7.42
CA SER A 123 15.87 -3.63 -7.17
C SER A 123 15.67 -2.84 -8.47
N LEU A 124 14.57 -2.08 -8.56
CA LEU A 124 14.42 -1.05 -9.59
C LEU A 124 15.49 0.02 -9.40
N GLU A 125 16.04 0.47 -10.51
CA GLU A 125 16.92 1.64 -10.57
C GLU A 125 16.18 2.80 -11.28
N PRO A 126 16.66 4.05 -11.19
CA PRO A 126 16.03 5.20 -11.84
C PRO A 126 15.77 5.00 -13.34
N GLU A 127 16.64 4.27 -14.03
CA GLU A 127 16.56 3.98 -15.46
C GLU A 127 15.40 3.03 -15.81
N ASP A 128 14.92 2.24 -14.86
CA ASP A 128 13.79 1.33 -15.03
C ASP A 128 12.44 2.10 -14.91
N ILE A 129 12.43 3.39 -14.54
CA ILE A 129 11.21 4.19 -14.36
C ILE A 129 10.76 4.81 -15.69
N PRO A 130 9.60 4.41 -16.23
CA PRO A 130 9.07 4.97 -17.46
C PRO A 130 8.48 6.37 -17.22
N SER A 131 9.25 7.41 -17.54
CA SER A 131 8.87 8.82 -17.29
C SER A 131 7.51 9.18 -17.89
N ASP A 132 7.20 8.66 -19.09
CA ASP A 132 5.92 8.92 -19.76
C ASP A 132 4.73 8.35 -18.99
N LEU A 133 4.89 7.19 -18.36
CA LEU A 133 3.86 6.61 -17.50
C LEU A 133 3.63 7.49 -16.27
N ILE A 134 4.70 7.90 -15.59
CA ILE A 134 4.59 8.81 -14.44
C ILE A 134 3.84 10.07 -14.84
N MET A 135 4.28 10.75 -15.91
CA MET A 135 3.68 12.01 -16.39
C MET A 135 2.24 11.87 -16.90
N SER A 136 1.80 10.65 -17.29
CA SER A 136 0.43 10.39 -17.74
C SER A 136 -0.51 9.93 -16.63
N SER A 137 -0.01 9.70 -15.43
CA SER A 137 -0.79 9.29 -14.25
C SER A 137 -1.46 10.48 -13.57
N LYS A 138 -2.61 10.24 -12.90
CA LYS A 138 -3.27 11.27 -12.10
C LYS A 138 -2.73 11.33 -10.67
N ALA A 139 -2.31 10.19 -10.12
CA ALA A 139 -1.64 10.08 -8.83
C ALA A 139 -0.59 8.97 -8.87
N ILE A 140 0.43 9.08 -8.01
CA ILE A 140 1.44 8.05 -7.79
C ILE A 140 1.29 7.53 -6.37
N LEU A 141 1.34 6.21 -6.22
CA LEU A 141 1.43 5.53 -4.93
C LEU A 141 2.77 4.81 -4.85
N MET A 142 3.49 4.94 -3.75
CA MET A 142 4.76 4.24 -3.61
C MET A 142 5.08 3.86 -2.16
N ASP A 143 5.79 2.75 -2.03
CA ASP A 143 6.49 2.40 -0.80
C ASP A 143 7.98 2.75 -0.90
N ASN A 144 8.73 2.43 0.15
CA ASN A 144 10.18 2.65 0.18
C ASN A 144 10.99 1.41 -0.22
N TYR A 145 10.37 0.41 -0.92
CA TYR A 145 11.04 -0.84 -1.26
C TYR A 145 12.22 -0.63 -2.23
N HIS A 146 12.02 0.18 -3.26
CA HIS A 146 12.99 0.46 -4.32
C HIS A 146 13.78 1.78 -4.15
N GLY A 147 13.79 2.37 -2.98
CA GLY A 147 14.60 3.51 -2.58
C GLY A 147 14.85 4.56 -3.68
N LYS A 148 16.00 4.46 -4.39
CA LYS A 148 16.41 5.42 -5.42
C LYS A 148 15.41 5.56 -6.57
N ALA A 149 14.84 4.47 -7.04
CA ALA A 149 13.86 4.50 -8.12
C ALA A 149 12.57 5.21 -7.67
N SER A 150 12.10 4.94 -6.42
CA SER A 150 10.95 5.64 -5.86
C SER A 150 11.21 7.15 -5.70
N VAL A 151 12.38 7.55 -5.21
CA VAL A 151 12.78 8.97 -5.13
C VAL A 151 12.83 9.64 -6.50
N TYR A 152 13.37 8.95 -7.50
CA TYR A 152 13.42 9.47 -8.87
C TYR A 152 12.02 9.67 -9.45
N ALA A 153 11.14 8.68 -9.29
CA ALA A 153 9.75 8.77 -9.74
C ALA A 153 8.97 9.88 -9.02
N ALA A 154 9.17 10.04 -7.70
CA ALA A 154 8.59 11.13 -6.93
C ALA A 154 9.06 12.50 -7.45
N SER A 155 10.35 12.62 -7.84
CA SER A 155 10.89 13.85 -8.42
C SER A 155 10.29 14.18 -9.80
N LEU A 156 9.95 13.17 -10.61
CA LEU A 156 9.22 13.37 -11.87
C LEU A 156 7.77 13.82 -11.62
N ALA A 157 7.11 13.21 -10.67
CA ALA A 157 5.74 13.55 -10.28
C ALA A 157 5.65 14.99 -9.73
N GLU A 158 6.58 15.38 -8.84
CA GLU A 158 6.70 16.74 -8.30
C GLU A 158 6.81 17.79 -9.42
N LYS A 159 7.71 17.59 -10.39
CA LYS A 159 7.89 18.50 -11.54
C LYS A 159 6.64 18.62 -12.42
N SER A 160 5.77 17.61 -12.37
CA SER A 160 4.54 17.54 -13.16
C SER A 160 3.29 17.95 -12.37
N GLY A 161 3.42 18.30 -11.10
CA GLY A 161 2.31 18.64 -10.20
C GLY A 161 1.37 17.46 -9.97
N ILE A 162 1.92 16.22 -9.92
CA ILE A 162 1.16 14.99 -9.73
C ILE A 162 1.27 14.61 -8.25
N PRO A 163 0.16 14.38 -7.55
CA PRO A 163 0.19 13.99 -6.14
C PRO A 163 0.87 12.63 -5.97
N VAL A 164 1.71 12.55 -4.93
CA VAL A 164 2.43 11.33 -4.54
C VAL A 164 1.97 10.92 -3.16
N VAL A 165 1.38 9.73 -3.06
CA VAL A 165 1.01 9.09 -1.79
C VAL A 165 2.11 8.12 -1.41
N THR A 166 2.66 8.24 -0.19
CA THR A 166 3.69 7.34 0.32
C THR A 166 3.12 6.39 1.36
N ASP A 167 3.49 5.12 1.25
CA ASP A 167 3.21 4.05 2.20
C ASP A 167 4.53 3.62 2.85
N ILE A 168 4.85 4.21 4.00
CA ILE A 168 6.12 3.99 4.70
C ILE A 168 5.85 3.58 6.14
N GLU A 169 6.25 2.37 6.48
CA GLU A 169 6.08 1.78 7.81
C GLU A 169 7.39 1.39 8.51
N ARG A 170 8.52 1.56 7.83
CA ARG A 170 9.86 1.20 8.34
C ARG A 170 10.91 2.20 7.91
N ASN A 171 11.91 2.40 8.76
CA ASN A 171 13.04 3.27 8.44
C ASN A 171 13.93 2.68 7.35
N LYS A 172 14.20 3.48 6.32
CA LYS A 172 15.21 3.26 5.29
C LYS A 172 15.91 4.56 4.95
N LEU A 173 17.10 4.49 4.39
CA LEU A 173 17.90 5.67 4.05
C LEU A 173 17.24 6.66 3.09
N CYS A 174 16.29 6.17 2.26
CA CYS A 174 15.58 6.99 1.30
C CYS A 174 14.34 7.71 1.86
N ASN A 175 13.96 7.47 3.12
CA ASN A 175 12.70 7.99 3.66
C ASN A 175 12.64 9.52 3.66
N ASP A 176 13.72 10.19 4.08
CA ASP A 176 13.77 11.66 4.10
C ASP A 176 13.55 12.26 2.71
N GLU A 177 14.21 11.71 1.69
CA GLU A 177 14.04 12.16 0.31
C GLU A 177 12.62 11.86 -0.22
N LEU A 178 12.05 10.71 0.14
CA LEU A 178 10.66 10.38 -0.23
C LEU A 178 9.65 11.30 0.45
N PHE A 179 9.85 11.63 1.72
CA PHE A 179 9.00 12.57 2.43
C PHE A 179 9.16 14.01 1.92
N GLN A 180 10.34 14.41 1.45
CA GLN A 180 10.53 15.72 0.81
C GLN A 180 9.83 15.83 -0.55
N LYS A 181 9.70 14.73 -1.30
CA LYS A 181 9.13 14.68 -2.65
C LYS A 181 7.66 14.28 -2.69
N GLY A 182 7.23 13.53 -1.70
CA GLY A 182 5.84 13.12 -1.56
C GLY A 182 4.94 14.28 -1.13
N THR A 183 3.68 14.20 -1.48
CA THR A 183 2.68 15.22 -1.13
C THR A 183 1.76 14.77 -0.01
N HIS A 184 1.44 13.48 0.05
CA HIS A 184 0.53 12.87 1.01
C HIS A 184 1.22 11.68 1.68
N HIS A 185 1.49 11.79 2.97
CA HIS A 185 2.16 10.74 3.73
C HIS A 185 1.15 10.05 4.63
N ILE A 186 0.95 8.76 4.39
CA ILE A 186 0.09 7.94 5.22
C ILE A 186 0.99 6.92 5.91
N VAL A 187 1.01 6.96 7.24
CA VAL A 187 1.92 6.15 8.04
C VAL A 187 1.19 5.54 9.24
N PRO A 188 1.58 4.35 9.71
CA PRO A 188 1.09 3.83 10.99
C PRO A 188 1.47 4.78 12.14
N VAL A 189 0.55 5.00 13.08
CA VAL A 189 0.80 5.89 14.23
C VAL A 189 2.04 5.47 15.01
N GLN A 190 2.29 4.17 15.16
CA GLN A 190 3.48 3.67 15.83
C GLN A 190 4.76 4.13 15.14
N TYR A 191 4.81 3.97 13.80
CA TYR A 191 5.95 4.46 13.02
C TYR A 191 6.12 5.97 13.15
N LEU A 192 5.04 6.75 13.10
CA LEU A 192 5.08 8.21 13.23
C LEU A 192 5.68 8.64 14.56
N LEU A 193 5.25 8.03 15.67
CA LEU A 193 5.77 8.32 17.02
C LEU A 193 7.27 7.97 17.14
N GLU A 194 7.67 6.81 16.64
CA GLU A 194 9.06 6.37 16.62
C GLU A 194 9.95 7.28 15.76
N TYR A 195 9.42 7.66 14.58
CA TYR A 195 10.16 8.50 13.63
C TYR A 195 10.40 9.92 14.14
N THR A 196 9.39 10.51 14.77
CA THR A 196 9.46 11.88 15.28
C THR A 196 10.03 11.99 16.71
N GLY A 197 10.02 10.88 17.46
CA GLY A 197 10.37 10.87 18.89
C GLY A 197 9.28 11.46 19.80
N GLU A 198 8.10 11.75 19.26
CA GLU A 198 6.99 12.32 20.00
C GLU A 198 6.15 11.24 20.70
N LYS A 199 5.34 11.65 21.68
CA LYS A 199 4.56 10.71 22.51
C LYS A 199 3.08 10.66 22.16
N ASP A 200 2.57 11.66 21.47
CA ASP A 200 1.17 11.70 21.04
C ASP A 200 1.06 11.99 19.54
N PRO A 201 0.00 11.50 18.88
CA PRO A 201 -0.15 11.61 17.44
C PRO A 201 -0.25 13.05 16.91
N GLU A 202 -0.85 13.97 17.65
CA GLU A 202 -1.05 15.35 17.17
C GLU A 202 0.27 16.11 17.11
N THR A 203 1.10 16.00 18.16
CA THR A 203 2.45 16.60 18.16
C THR A 203 3.35 15.94 17.13
N ALA A 204 3.26 14.61 16.96
CA ALA A 204 4.03 13.87 15.97
C ALA A 204 3.69 14.27 14.53
N LEU A 205 2.38 14.44 14.21
CA LEU A 205 1.95 14.93 12.90
C LEU A 205 2.48 16.33 12.61
N LYS A 206 2.43 17.25 13.59
CA LYS A 206 2.99 18.59 13.44
C LYS A 206 4.50 18.57 13.31
N ALA A 207 5.21 17.73 14.08
CA ALA A 207 6.66 17.58 13.99
C ALA A 207 7.07 17.11 12.59
N MET A 208 6.44 16.07 12.07
CA MET A 208 6.70 15.57 10.72
C MET A 208 6.36 16.61 9.64
N TRP A 209 5.23 17.33 9.80
CA TRP A 209 4.85 18.40 8.87
C TRP A 209 5.86 19.55 8.86
N ASN A 210 6.39 19.93 10.00
CA ASN A 210 7.43 20.97 10.09
C ASN A 210 8.74 20.55 9.40
N MET A 211 9.03 19.25 9.31
CA MET A 211 10.22 18.74 8.60
C MET A 211 10.05 18.83 7.08
N TYR A 212 8.86 18.51 6.56
CA TYR A 212 8.67 18.23 5.12
C TYR A 212 7.68 19.17 4.41
N HIS A 213 6.85 19.90 5.15
CA HIS A 213 5.82 20.82 4.61
C HIS A 213 4.91 20.19 3.56
N SER A 214 4.54 18.92 3.78
CA SER A 214 3.70 18.14 2.87
C SER A 214 2.27 18.70 2.81
N GLU A 215 1.53 18.38 1.78
CA GLU A 215 0.11 18.78 1.67
C GLU A 215 -0.75 18.12 2.76
N LEU A 216 -0.44 16.85 3.08
CA LEU A 216 -1.17 16.09 4.09
C LEU A 216 -0.28 15.02 4.74
N ILE A 217 -0.39 14.88 6.06
CA ILE A 217 0.14 13.74 6.79
C ILE A 217 -0.99 13.05 7.52
N VAL A 218 -1.11 11.74 7.38
CA VAL A 218 -2.14 10.90 7.98
C VAL A 218 -1.48 9.83 8.85
N ALA A 219 -1.91 9.75 10.10
CA ALA A 219 -1.58 8.64 10.99
C ALA A 219 -2.75 7.65 11.03
N THR A 220 -2.53 6.41 10.60
CA THR A 220 -3.50 5.34 10.74
C THR A 220 -3.37 4.69 12.12
N MET A 221 -4.49 4.40 12.78
CA MET A 221 -4.56 3.92 14.17
C MET A 221 -5.38 2.62 14.32
N GLY A 222 -5.46 1.82 13.25
CA GLY A 222 -6.22 0.56 13.24
C GLY A 222 -7.70 0.78 13.52
N ASP A 223 -8.24 0.11 14.52
CA ASP A 223 -9.65 0.16 14.95
C ASP A 223 -10.09 1.54 15.49
N ARG A 224 -9.14 2.43 15.80
CA ARG A 224 -9.41 3.82 16.17
C ARG A 224 -9.54 4.75 14.96
N GLY A 225 -9.30 4.25 13.74
CA GLY A 225 -9.40 5.03 12.50
C GLY A 225 -8.12 5.76 12.13
N SER A 226 -8.21 7.04 11.82
CA SER A 226 -7.07 7.86 11.41
C SER A 226 -7.22 9.30 11.87
N ILE A 227 -6.07 9.98 12.01
CA ILE A 227 -5.96 11.42 12.22
C ILE A 227 -5.02 11.99 11.18
N ALA A 228 -5.40 13.10 10.58
CA ALA A 228 -4.61 13.80 9.56
C ALA A 228 -4.31 15.23 9.97
N TRP A 229 -3.21 15.79 9.45
CA TRP A 229 -2.83 17.18 9.58
C TRP A 229 -2.55 17.78 8.20
N ASP A 230 -3.28 18.84 7.83
CA ASP A 230 -3.17 19.54 6.54
C ASP A 230 -2.30 20.82 6.62
N GLY A 231 -1.53 20.99 7.68
CA GLY A 231 -0.77 22.21 7.97
C GLY A 231 -1.57 23.27 8.72
N ARG A 232 -2.89 23.10 8.89
CA ARG A 232 -3.79 24.06 9.57
C ARG A 232 -4.73 23.38 10.54
N ASN A 233 -5.36 22.27 10.15
CA ASN A 233 -6.40 21.60 10.89
C ASN A 233 -6.11 20.12 11.09
N PHE A 234 -6.50 19.59 12.24
CA PHE A 234 -6.64 18.15 12.42
C PHE A 234 -7.96 17.67 11.86
N ILE A 235 -7.90 16.54 11.14
CA ILE A 235 -9.05 15.89 10.54
C ILE A 235 -9.07 14.46 11.04
N CYS A 236 -10.07 14.11 11.84
CA CYS A 236 -10.22 12.77 12.40
C CYS A 236 -11.26 11.96 11.61
N GLN A 237 -10.95 10.71 11.33
CA GLN A 237 -11.87 9.76 10.74
C GLN A 237 -11.91 8.48 11.58
N ASN A 238 -13.07 8.14 12.11
CA ASN A 238 -13.27 6.88 12.81
C ASN A 238 -13.12 5.68 11.84
N ALA A 239 -12.65 4.55 12.35
CA ALA A 239 -12.65 3.31 11.59
C ALA A 239 -14.09 2.92 11.18
N TYR A 240 -14.24 2.42 9.96
CA TYR A 240 -15.50 1.82 9.55
C TYR A 240 -15.66 0.46 10.23
N ARG A 241 -16.65 0.33 11.09
CA ARG A 241 -16.85 -0.84 11.94
C ARG A 241 -17.46 -2.00 11.17
N VAL A 242 -16.85 -3.17 11.32
CA VAL A 242 -17.27 -4.45 10.75
C VAL A 242 -16.99 -5.57 11.74
N ASP A 243 -17.55 -6.74 11.52
CA ASP A 243 -17.09 -7.97 12.16
C ASP A 243 -15.78 -8.39 11.50
N VAL A 244 -14.68 -8.27 12.24
CA VAL A 244 -13.32 -8.44 11.71
C VAL A 244 -12.95 -9.92 11.69
N THR A 245 -12.52 -10.40 10.52
CA THR A 245 -11.92 -11.72 10.32
C THR A 245 -10.39 -11.63 10.22
N ASP A 246 -9.87 -10.69 9.40
CA ASP A 246 -8.44 -10.52 9.17
C ASP A 246 -8.12 -9.08 8.73
N THR A 247 -7.17 -8.45 9.43
CA THR A 247 -6.73 -7.07 9.14
C THR A 247 -5.55 -6.99 8.17
N THR A 248 -5.06 -8.12 7.65
CA THR A 248 -3.93 -8.13 6.68
C THR A 248 -4.26 -7.30 5.47
N GLY A 249 -3.38 -6.38 5.08
CA GLY A 249 -3.58 -5.52 3.91
C GLY A 249 -4.58 -4.37 4.09
N ALA A 250 -5.17 -4.17 5.28
CA ALA A 250 -6.11 -3.06 5.51
C ALA A 250 -5.44 -1.69 5.32
N GLY A 251 -4.17 -1.56 5.74
CA GLY A 251 -3.35 -0.38 5.50
C GLY A 251 -3.15 -0.12 4.01
N ASP A 252 -2.72 -1.15 3.28
CA ASP A 252 -2.48 -1.07 1.84
C ASP A 252 -3.74 -0.64 1.09
N VAL A 253 -4.90 -1.24 1.46
CA VAL A 253 -6.21 -0.88 0.90
C VAL A 253 -6.57 0.57 1.21
N PHE A 254 -6.28 1.04 2.42
CA PHE A 254 -6.47 2.44 2.78
C PHE A 254 -5.63 3.37 1.89
N HIS A 255 -4.34 3.07 1.69
CA HIS A 255 -3.44 3.84 0.83
C HIS A 255 -3.92 3.87 -0.63
N GLY A 256 -4.24 2.71 -1.21
CA GLY A 256 -4.72 2.61 -2.59
C GLY A 256 -6.03 3.36 -2.80
N THR A 257 -6.99 3.18 -1.90
CA THR A 257 -8.29 3.86 -1.97
C THR A 257 -8.14 5.37 -1.78
N PHE A 258 -7.26 5.81 -0.87
CA PHE A 258 -6.95 7.23 -0.68
C PHE A 258 -6.32 7.84 -1.94
N ALA A 259 -5.33 7.18 -2.55
CA ALA A 259 -4.71 7.62 -3.79
C ALA A 259 -5.76 7.73 -4.93
N PHE A 260 -6.67 6.78 -5.02
CA PHE A 260 -7.75 6.82 -6.01
C PHE A 260 -8.74 7.97 -5.74
N GLY A 261 -9.11 8.21 -4.48
CA GLY A 261 -9.98 9.33 -4.10
C GLY A 261 -9.41 10.70 -4.50
N LEU A 262 -8.08 10.89 -4.45
CA LEU A 262 -7.42 12.08 -5.00
C LEU A 262 -7.72 12.27 -6.50
N THR A 263 -7.73 11.17 -7.26
CA THR A 263 -8.01 11.21 -8.71
C THR A 263 -9.45 11.52 -9.03
N LEU A 264 -10.37 11.30 -8.09
CA LEU A 264 -11.79 11.65 -8.16
C LEU A 264 -12.06 13.08 -7.69
N GLY A 265 -11.04 13.78 -7.15
CA GLY A 265 -11.17 15.14 -6.64
C GLY A 265 -11.84 15.22 -5.27
N TYR A 266 -11.81 14.16 -4.47
CA TYR A 266 -12.35 14.18 -3.12
C TYR A 266 -11.52 15.11 -2.22
N ASP A 267 -12.19 15.90 -1.39
CA ASP A 267 -11.53 16.62 -0.30
C ASP A 267 -11.04 15.65 0.78
N VAL A 268 -10.18 16.13 1.67
CA VAL A 268 -9.53 15.28 2.68
C VAL A 268 -10.53 14.53 3.57
N PRO A 269 -11.57 15.17 4.16
CA PRO A 269 -12.56 14.47 4.97
C PRO A 269 -13.30 13.36 4.23
N VAL A 270 -13.74 13.62 2.99
CA VAL A 270 -14.42 12.64 2.14
C VAL A 270 -13.48 11.51 1.77
N ASN A 271 -12.22 11.82 1.44
CA ASN A 271 -11.23 10.84 1.05
C ASN A 271 -10.83 9.90 2.20
N LEU A 272 -10.61 10.43 3.40
CA LEU A 272 -10.36 9.63 4.60
C LEU A 272 -11.52 8.69 4.91
N LYS A 273 -12.77 9.17 4.77
CA LYS A 273 -13.97 8.37 4.98
C LYS A 273 -14.08 7.25 3.94
N PHE A 274 -13.79 7.54 2.68
CA PHE A 274 -13.79 6.56 1.59
C PHE A 274 -12.73 5.48 1.82
N ALA A 275 -11.50 5.87 2.14
CA ALA A 275 -10.41 4.95 2.44
C ALA A 275 -10.73 4.06 3.66
N SER A 276 -11.28 4.65 4.73
CA SER A 276 -11.70 3.92 5.94
C SER A 276 -12.80 2.90 5.65
N LEU A 277 -13.79 3.26 4.82
CA LEU A 277 -14.88 2.37 4.42
C LEU A 277 -14.35 1.13 3.69
N VAL A 278 -13.54 1.32 2.65
CA VAL A 278 -13.05 0.21 1.82
C VAL A 278 -12.09 -0.67 2.63
N ALA A 279 -11.19 -0.07 3.41
CA ALA A 279 -10.28 -0.79 4.29
C ALA A 279 -11.03 -1.59 5.38
N GLY A 280 -12.08 -1.01 5.97
CA GLY A 280 -12.93 -1.72 6.93
C GLY A 280 -13.66 -2.91 6.31
N LEU A 281 -14.28 -2.74 5.14
CA LEU A 281 -14.97 -3.81 4.42
C LEU A 281 -14.05 -4.97 4.05
N LYS A 282 -12.80 -4.69 3.68
CA LYS A 282 -11.77 -5.70 3.43
C LYS A 282 -11.57 -6.62 4.62
N CYS A 283 -11.61 -6.10 5.84
CA CYS A 283 -11.32 -6.87 7.05
C CYS A 283 -12.32 -8.00 7.36
N ARG A 284 -13.42 -8.12 6.62
CA ARG A 284 -14.40 -9.20 6.79
C ARG A 284 -13.96 -10.56 6.24
N ASN A 285 -12.84 -10.62 5.50
CA ASN A 285 -12.35 -11.84 4.85
C ASN A 285 -10.85 -12.03 5.05
N TYR A 286 -10.39 -13.28 4.97
CA TYR A 286 -8.98 -13.65 5.04
C TYR A 286 -8.17 -13.17 3.82
N GLY A 287 -6.87 -12.92 4.05
CA GLY A 287 -5.88 -12.56 3.04
C GLY A 287 -5.90 -11.07 2.68
N GLY A 288 -4.77 -10.55 2.21
CA GLY A 288 -4.59 -9.12 1.92
C GLY A 288 -5.55 -8.59 0.87
N GLN A 289 -5.80 -9.34 -0.20
CA GLN A 289 -6.58 -8.87 -1.35
C GLN A 289 -7.97 -9.50 -1.46
N LYS A 290 -8.18 -10.71 -0.95
CA LYS A 290 -9.43 -11.48 -1.15
C LYS A 290 -10.68 -10.73 -0.66
N GLY A 291 -10.56 -10.02 0.46
CA GLY A 291 -11.67 -9.28 1.08
C GLY A 291 -11.91 -7.88 0.53
N ILE A 292 -11.11 -7.37 -0.39
CA ILE A 292 -11.32 -6.04 -0.98
C ILE A 292 -12.63 -6.04 -1.75
N PRO A 293 -13.60 -5.15 -1.42
CA PRO A 293 -14.88 -5.11 -2.12
C PRO A 293 -14.72 -4.56 -3.54
N TYR A 294 -15.68 -4.87 -4.39
CA TYR A 294 -15.84 -4.19 -5.68
C TYR A 294 -16.74 -2.96 -5.54
N ALA A 295 -16.55 -1.95 -6.40
CA ALA A 295 -17.34 -0.71 -6.39
C ALA A 295 -18.87 -0.96 -6.38
N GLY A 296 -19.31 -2.01 -7.09
CA GLY A 296 -20.72 -2.42 -7.10
C GLY A 296 -21.30 -2.78 -5.73
N GLU A 297 -20.48 -3.25 -4.81
CA GLU A 297 -20.88 -3.62 -3.45
C GLU A 297 -21.06 -2.39 -2.54
N LEU A 298 -20.44 -1.24 -2.92
CA LEU A 298 -20.53 0.00 -2.17
C LEU A 298 -21.75 0.86 -2.50
N LYS A 299 -22.58 0.51 -3.49
CA LYS A 299 -23.68 1.34 -4.00
C LYS A 299 -24.63 1.91 -2.95
N ASN A 300 -24.85 1.18 -1.85
CA ASN A 300 -25.70 1.63 -0.74
C ASN A 300 -24.92 2.31 0.39
N LEU A 301 -23.59 2.27 0.37
CA LEU A 301 -22.70 2.77 1.40
C LEU A 301 -21.95 4.02 0.93
N TRP A 302 -21.74 4.14 -0.39
CA TRP A 302 -20.98 5.22 -1.02
C TRP A 302 -21.59 5.62 -2.36
N LYS A 303 -21.58 6.92 -2.64
CA LYS A 303 -21.96 7.47 -3.94
C LYS A 303 -20.68 7.95 -4.64
N PHE A 304 -20.35 7.30 -5.75
CA PHE A 304 -19.25 7.70 -6.62
C PHE A 304 -19.59 8.95 -7.43
#